data_574b3df69d4c1ab859b60cdd7c9efd12
#
_entry.id   574b3df69d4c1ab859b60cdd7c9efd12
#
_cell.length_a   1.000
_cell.length_b   1.000
_cell.length_c   1.000
_cell.angle_alpha   90.00
_cell.angle_beta   90.00
_cell.angle_gamma   90.00
#
_symmetry.space_group_name_H-M   'P 1'
#
loop_
_entity.id
_entity.type
_entity.pdbx_description
1 polymer ?
#
loop_
_entity_poly.entity_id
_entity_poly.type
_entity_poly.pdbx_seq_one_letter_code
_entity_poly.pdbx_strand_id
1 'polypeptide(L)'
;AQISDTHIRADDDRLSARQLERALAEAHEYRADVILLTGDLVNEERADEYEVLARTIADVSRPLYLMPGNHDDRARIREAFPRHGYLQHLGFLSFAIEDFPVRLVAIDQIVPGETHGLITQAGAEWLDRTLAAVPEKPTIVALHHPPFRTHDMLFDDIGLLDAELFASVIARHRQVERVICGHHHRVAVGQVAHAPVIIAPSTSWVYGLAMYPGQKIAPKTAEQPGWMLHVRAETGGF
;
A
#
# COMPACT_ATOMS: atom_id res chain seq x y z
N ALA A 1 -4.30 -5.26 9.63
CA ALA A 1 -3.17 -5.88 8.93
C ALA A 1 -2.85 -5.11 7.65
N GLN A 2 -1.59 -4.95 7.36
CA GLN A 2 -1.09 -4.43 6.08
C GLN A 2 -0.37 -5.55 5.35
N ILE A 3 -0.83 -5.87 4.17
CA ILE A 3 -0.22 -6.82 3.23
C ILE A 3 0.17 -6.01 1.99
N SER A 4 1.37 -6.20 1.45
CA SER A 4 1.87 -5.37 0.36
C SER A 4 2.62 -6.19 -0.68
N ASP A 5 2.69 -5.65 -1.90
CA ASP A 5 3.55 -6.16 -2.95
C ASP A 5 3.34 -7.68 -3.17
N THR A 6 2.08 -8.03 -3.39
CA THR A 6 1.67 -9.44 -3.55
C THR A 6 2.11 -10.03 -4.88
N HIS A 7 2.27 -9.18 -5.91
CA HIS A 7 2.73 -9.55 -7.25
C HIS A 7 2.14 -10.87 -7.72
N ILE A 8 0.81 -10.98 -7.65
CA ILE A 8 0.10 -12.17 -8.10
C ILE A 8 0.44 -12.46 -9.56
N ARG A 9 0.76 -13.71 -9.84
CA ARG A 9 1.03 -14.23 -11.18
C ARG A 9 0.08 -15.37 -11.51
N ALA A 10 -0.25 -15.48 -12.80
CA ALA A 10 -1.06 -16.59 -13.30
C ALA A 10 -0.22 -17.82 -13.70
N ASP A 11 1.09 -17.63 -13.89
CA ASP A 11 2.03 -18.61 -14.47
C ASP A 11 3.15 -19.06 -13.51
N ASP A 12 2.94 -18.95 -12.21
CA ASP A 12 3.93 -19.30 -11.16
C ASP A 12 3.55 -20.53 -10.32
N ASP A 13 2.75 -21.44 -10.87
CA ASP A 13 2.23 -22.62 -10.16
C ASP A 13 1.53 -22.25 -8.83
N ARG A 14 0.86 -21.11 -8.80
CA ARG A 14 0.19 -20.53 -7.63
C ARG A 14 1.11 -20.15 -6.46
N LEU A 15 2.38 -19.93 -6.69
CA LEU A 15 3.31 -19.59 -5.61
C LEU A 15 2.91 -18.26 -4.94
N SER A 16 2.71 -17.21 -5.74
CA SER A 16 2.30 -15.89 -5.23
C SER A 16 0.93 -15.94 -4.52
N ALA A 17 -0.03 -16.68 -5.09
CA ALA A 17 -1.33 -16.88 -4.47
C ALA A 17 -1.23 -17.58 -3.11
N ARG A 18 -0.43 -18.66 -2.99
CA ARG A 18 -0.21 -19.36 -1.71
C ARG A 18 0.49 -18.46 -0.67
N GLN A 19 1.39 -17.60 -1.10
CA GLN A 19 2.04 -16.63 -0.19
C GLN A 19 1.01 -15.63 0.36
N LEU A 20 0.12 -15.11 -0.49
CA LEU A 20 -0.97 -14.25 -0.06
C LEU A 20 -1.96 -15.01 0.83
N GLU A 21 -2.39 -16.22 0.46
CA GLU A 21 -3.27 -17.08 1.28
C GLU A 21 -2.70 -17.28 2.70
N ARG A 22 -1.39 -17.50 2.81
CA ARG A 22 -0.71 -17.62 4.10
C ARG A 22 -0.78 -16.32 4.92
N ALA A 23 -0.47 -15.17 4.31
CA ALA A 23 -0.52 -13.87 4.99
C ALA A 23 -1.95 -13.55 5.47
N LEU A 24 -2.97 -13.86 4.66
CA LEU A 24 -4.38 -13.70 5.01
C LEU A 24 -4.80 -14.60 6.16
N ALA A 25 -4.35 -15.86 6.18
CA ALA A 25 -4.61 -16.81 7.26
C ALA A 25 -3.97 -16.35 8.58
N GLU A 26 -2.72 -15.90 8.54
CA GLU A 26 -2.02 -15.34 9.71
C GLU A 26 -2.73 -14.06 10.20
N ALA A 27 -3.11 -13.14 9.31
CA ALA A 27 -3.88 -11.95 9.69
C ALA A 27 -5.22 -12.30 10.37
N HIS A 28 -5.88 -13.36 9.91
CA HIS A 28 -7.08 -13.87 10.54
C HIS A 28 -6.81 -14.47 11.93
N GLU A 29 -5.76 -15.27 12.09
CA GLU A 29 -5.32 -15.86 13.36
C GLU A 29 -4.98 -14.80 14.40
N TYR A 30 -4.26 -13.74 14.00
CA TYR A 30 -3.98 -12.56 14.83
C TYR A 30 -5.17 -11.63 15.04
N ARG A 31 -6.37 -12.00 14.54
CA ARG A 31 -7.62 -11.27 14.71
C ARG A 31 -7.56 -9.83 14.24
N ALA A 32 -6.87 -9.58 13.12
CA ALA A 32 -6.87 -8.24 12.54
C ALA A 32 -8.32 -7.77 12.27
N ASP A 33 -8.66 -6.56 12.69
CA ASP A 33 -10.00 -5.99 12.49
C ASP A 33 -10.25 -5.66 11.02
N VAL A 34 -9.19 -5.34 10.29
CA VAL A 34 -9.22 -4.94 8.88
C VAL A 34 -7.92 -5.35 8.19
N ILE A 35 -8.01 -5.69 6.92
CA ILE A 35 -6.87 -5.99 6.05
C ILE A 35 -6.82 -4.94 4.94
N LEU A 36 -5.64 -4.35 4.72
CA LEU A 36 -5.38 -3.45 3.61
C LEU A 36 -4.25 -4.01 2.74
N LEU A 37 -4.53 -4.22 1.45
CA LEU A 37 -3.53 -4.52 0.43
C LEU A 37 -2.99 -3.20 -0.11
N THR A 38 -1.69 -2.92 0.12
CA THR A 38 -1.09 -1.60 -0.14
C THR A 38 -0.34 -1.51 -1.47
N GLY A 39 -0.94 -2.07 -2.52
CA GLY A 39 -0.49 -1.94 -3.91
C GLY A 39 0.44 -3.05 -4.37
N ASP A 40 0.79 -2.99 -5.66
CA ASP A 40 1.46 -4.05 -6.41
C ASP A 40 0.75 -5.39 -6.22
N LEU A 41 -0.56 -5.34 -6.51
CA LEU A 41 -1.49 -6.45 -6.31
C LEU A 41 -1.15 -7.60 -7.26
N VAL A 42 -0.85 -7.26 -8.51
CA VAL A 42 -0.45 -8.20 -9.58
C VAL A 42 0.93 -7.85 -10.13
N ASN A 43 1.50 -8.70 -10.98
CA ASN A 43 2.87 -8.50 -11.45
C ASN A 43 2.99 -7.78 -12.80
N GLU A 44 2.06 -7.99 -13.73
CA GLU A 44 2.13 -7.48 -15.11
C GLU A 44 0.82 -6.87 -15.60
N GLU A 45 -0.04 -6.41 -14.71
CA GLU A 45 -1.34 -5.81 -15.03
C GLU A 45 -2.27 -6.71 -15.87
N ARG A 46 -2.03 -8.04 -15.93
CA ARG A 46 -2.77 -8.96 -16.79
C ARG A 46 -4.12 -9.32 -16.17
N ALA A 47 -5.15 -9.47 -17.01
CA ALA A 47 -6.50 -9.83 -16.57
C ALA A 47 -6.53 -11.17 -15.79
N ASP A 48 -5.79 -12.18 -16.24
CA ASP A 48 -5.71 -13.49 -15.58
C ASP A 48 -5.05 -13.42 -14.20
N GLU A 49 -4.11 -12.50 -13.98
CA GLU A 49 -3.52 -12.25 -12.66
C GLU A 49 -4.55 -11.65 -11.69
N TYR A 50 -5.36 -10.68 -12.14
CA TYR A 50 -6.47 -10.15 -11.34
C TYR A 50 -7.54 -11.19 -11.05
N GLU A 51 -7.82 -12.13 -11.97
CA GLU A 51 -8.70 -13.27 -11.70
C GLU A 51 -8.13 -14.18 -10.62
N VAL A 52 -6.82 -14.46 -10.63
CA VAL A 52 -6.16 -15.23 -9.57
C VAL A 52 -6.28 -14.50 -8.24
N LEU A 53 -6.00 -13.19 -8.20
CA LEU A 53 -6.14 -12.37 -7.01
C LEU A 53 -7.57 -12.40 -6.47
N ALA A 54 -8.57 -12.18 -7.34
CA ALA A 54 -9.98 -12.18 -6.96
C ALA A 54 -10.41 -13.51 -6.34
N ARG A 55 -9.97 -14.63 -6.92
CA ARG A 55 -10.24 -15.97 -6.35
C ARG A 55 -9.54 -16.16 -5.00
N THR A 56 -8.30 -15.68 -4.87
CA THR A 56 -7.50 -15.84 -3.64
C THR A 56 -8.12 -15.11 -2.45
N ILE A 57 -8.74 -13.95 -2.69
CA ILE A 57 -9.34 -13.15 -1.60
C ILE A 57 -10.85 -13.36 -1.43
N ALA A 58 -11.50 -14.18 -2.27
CA ALA A 58 -12.95 -14.32 -2.32
C ALA A 58 -13.59 -14.76 -0.99
N ASP A 59 -12.92 -15.64 -0.25
CA ASP A 59 -13.42 -16.24 0.99
C ASP A 59 -12.89 -15.55 2.26
N VAL A 60 -12.23 -14.41 2.12
CA VAL A 60 -11.72 -13.64 3.27
C VAL A 60 -12.92 -13.06 4.04
N SER A 61 -13.09 -13.50 5.29
CA SER A 61 -14.20 -13.09 6.15
C SER A 61 -13.99 -11.74 6.84
N ARG A 62 -12.77 -11.22 6.87
CA ARG A 62 -12.44 -9.91 7.44
C ARG A 62 -12.67 -8.80 6.42
N PRO A 63 -13.08 -7.60 6.85
CA PRO A 63 -13.07 -6.44 5.97
C PRO A 63 -11.72 -6.30 5.27
N LEU A 64 -11.72 -6.34 3.94
CA LEU A 64 -10.53 -6.27 3.11
C LEU A 64 -10.68 -5.13 2.10
N TYR A 65 -9.68 -4.28 2.07
CA TYR A 65 -9.56 -3.17 1.13
C TYR A 65 -8.27 -3.32 0.34
N LEU A 66 -8.27 -2.81 -0.89
CA LEU A 66 -7.10 -2.83 -1.75
C LEU A 66 -6.94 -1.49 -2.46
N MET A 67 -5.71 -1.11 -2.69
CA MET A 67 -5.33 0.08 -3.44
C MET A 67 -4.27 -0.27 -4.49
N PRO A 68 -4.10 0.53 -5.55
CA PRO A 68 -3.11 0.25 -6.58
C PRO A 68 -1.68 0.58 -6.17
N GLY A 69 -0.72 -0.19 -6.71
CA GLY A 69 0.69 0.16 -6.84
C GLY A 69 1.08 0.37 -8.30
N ASN A 70 2.37 0.56 -8.59
CA ASN A 70 2.83 0.83 -9.96
C ASN A 70 2.75 -0.38 -10.91
N HIS A 71 2.55 -1.58 -10.40
CA HIS A 71 2.26 -2.80 -11.15
C HIS A 71 0.76 -3.04 -11.36
N ASP A 72 -0.08 -2.00 -11.19
CA ASP A 72 -1.53 -2.15 -11.24
C ASP A 72 -2.20 -1.19 -12.23
N ASP A 73 -3.21 -1.70 -12.94
CA ASP A 73 -4.08 -0.90 -13.82
C ASP A 73 -5.43 -0.60 -13.14
N ARG A 74 -5.80 0.69 -13.10
CA ARG A 74 -7.04 1.16 -12.46
C ARG A 74 -8.32 0.58 -13.08
N ALA A 75 -8.34 0.41 -14.41
CA ALA A 75 -9.51 -0.10 -15.11
C ALA A 75 -9.70 -1.59 -14.80
N ARG A 76 -8.62 -2.35 -14.82
CA ARG A 76 -8.65 -3.79 -14.49
C ARG A 76 -8.99 -4.05 -13.03
N ILE A 77 -8.51 -3.22 -12.10
CA ILE A 77 -8.94 -3.31 -10.69
C ILE A 77 -10.46 -3.14 -10.60
N ARG A 78 -11.05 -2.12 -11.23
CA ARG A 78 -12.51 -1.92 -11.22
C ARG A 78 -13.26 -3.09 -11.84
N GLU A 79 -12.76 -3.63 -12.93
CA GLU A 79 -13.35 -4.77 -13.62
C GLU A 79 -13.30 -6.04 -12.77
N ALA A 80 -12.16 -6.32 -12.14
CA ALA A 80 -11.96 -7.51 -11.31
C ALA A 80 -12.74 -7.44 -9.98
N PHE A 81 -12.96 -6.25 -9.43
CA PHE A 81 -13.57 -6.03 -8.13
C PHE A 81 -14.87 -5.19 -8.18
N PRO A 82 -15.89 -5.59 -8.96
CA PRO A 82 -17.09 -4.78 -9.17
C PRO A 82 -17.95 -4.62 -7.89
N ARG A 83 -17.77 -5.50 -6.90
CA ARG A 83 -18.47 -5.45 -5.61
C ARG A 83 -17.83 -4.49 -4.60
N HIS A 84 -16.62 -4.01 -4.87
CA HIS A 84 -15.91 -3.05 -4.02
C HIS A 84 -16.33 -1.62 -4.43
N GLY A 85 -17.47 -1.16 -3.89
CA GLY A 85 -18.07 0.13 -4.28
C GLY A 85 -17.13 1.33 -4.16
N TYR A 86 -16.21 1.30 -3.20
CA TYR A 86 -15.19 2.35 -3.01
C TYR A 86 -14.19 2.47 -4.17
N LEU A 87 -14.06 1.45 -5.04
CA LEU A 87 -13.21 1.44 -6.24
C LEU A 87 -13.95 1.91 -7.50
N GLN A 88 -15.27 2.05 -7.46
CA GLN A 88 -16.08 2.27 -8.66
C GLN A 88 -16.19 3.74 -9.09
N HIS A 89 -15.39 4.64 -8.52
CA HIS A 89 -15.31 6.03 -8.94
C HIS A 89 -14.42 6.18 -10.18
N LEU A 90 -14.77 7.08 -11.08
CA LEU A 90 -13.92 7.43 -12.23
C LEU A 90 -12.68 8.18 -11.77
N GLY A 91 -11.57 7.96 -12.46
CA GLY A 91 -10.29 8.60 -12.14
C GLY A 91 -9.45 7.83 -11.13
N PHE A 92 -8.90 8.52 -10.14
CA PHE A 92 -8.06 7.93 -9.10
C PHE A 92 -8.84 6.98 -8.19
N LEU A 93 -8.16 5.91 -7.74
CA LEU A 93 -8.71 4.93 -6.78
C LEU A 93 -8.39 5.32 -5.33
N SER A 94 -8.46 6.61 -5.02
CA SER A 94 -8.32 7.11 -3.65
C SER A 94 -9.65 6.96 -2.90
N PHE A 95 -9.58 6.53 -1.63
CA PHE A 95 -10.78 6.32 -0.82
C PHE A 95 -10.53 6.57 0.68
N ALA A 96 -11.60 6.73 1.44
CA ALA A 96 -11.58 6.77 2.90
C ALA A 96 -12.58 5.76 3.47
N ILE A 97 -12.17 5.04 4.52
CA ILE A 97 -12.98 4.06 5.26
C ILE A 97 -13.17 4.59 6.67
N GLU A 98 -14.43 4.74 7.05
CA GLU A 98 -14.83 5.36 8.31
C GLU A 98 -15.35 4.34 9.36
N ASP A 99 -15.49 3.07 9.00
CA ASP A 99 -16.22 2.05 9.77
C ASP A 99 -15.48 1.55 11.02
N PHE A 100 -14.21 1.98 11.21
CA PHE A 100 -13.36 1.55 12.32
C PHE A 100 -13.06 2.69 13.29
N PRO A 101 -12.61 2.39 14.53
CA PRO A 101 -12.13 3.41 15.47
C PRO A 101 -10.98 4.25 14.92
N VAL A 102 -10.16 3.67 14.02
CA VAL A 102 -9.13 4.35 13.25
C VAL A 102 -9.61 4.48 11.81
N ARG A 103 -9.53 5.67 11.27
CA ARG A 103 -9.85 5.97 9.88
C ARG A 103 -8.73 5.48 8.95
N LEU A 104 -9.10 4.87 7.82
CA LEU A 104 -8.16 4.51 6.77
C LEU A 104 -8.38 5.43 5.56
N VAL A 105 -7.34 6.12 5.13
CA VAL A 105 -7.37 6.98 3.94
C VAL A 105 -6.28 6.49 2.98
N ALA A 106 -6.68 5.95 1.83
CA ALA A 106 -5.76 5.49 0.80
C ALA A 106 -5.71 6.52 -0.33
N ILE A 107 -4.49 6.91 -0.71
CA ILE A 107 -4.25 7.83 -1.83
C ILE A 107 -3.60 7.09 -2.99
N ASP A 108 -4.24 7.13 -4.14
CA ASP A 108 -3.74 6.59 -5.40
C ASP A 108 -2.77 7.60 -6.03
N GLN A 109 -1.52 7.20 -6.18
CA GLN A 109 -0.45 8.02 -6.74
C GLN A 109 0.24 7.36 -7.94
N ILE A 110 -0.35 6.29 -8.53
CA ILE A 110 0.28 5.63 -9.66
C ILE A 110 0.23 6.50 -10.93
N VAL A 111 1.28 6.39 -11.73
CA VAL A 111 1.38 7.01 -13.07
C VAL A 111 1.36 5.88 -14.09
N PRO A 112 0.35 5.78 -14.96
CA PRO A 112 0.24 4.67 -15.90
C PRO A 112 1.50 4.50 -16.77
N GLY A 113 2.05 3.29 -16.76
CA GLY A 113 3.26 2.92 -17.52
C GLY A 113 4.58 3.38 -16.90
N GLU A 114 4.55 3.97 -15.69
CA GLU A 114 5.75 4.42 -14.99
C GLU A 114 5.94 3.64 -13.69
N THR A 115 7.19 3.53 -13.25
CA THR A 115 7.54 2.84 -11.99
C THR A 115 7.54 3.75 -10.78
N HIS A 116 7.55 5.08 -10.98
CA HIS A 116 7.48 6.06 -9.92
C HIS A 116 6.03 6.44 -9.58
N GLY A 117 5.81 6.91 -8.37
CA GLY A 117 4.55 7.53 -7.98
C GLY A 117 4.56 9.05 -8.13
N LEU A 118 3.39 9.67 -8.18
CA LEU A 118 3.24 11.13 -8.24
C LEU A 118 2.09 11.60 -7.37
N ILE A 119 2.34 12.53 -6.48
CA ILE A 119 1.28 13.28 -5.82
C ILE A 119 0.91 14.49 -6.68
N THR A 120 -0.21 14.38 -7.38
CA THR A 120 -0.72 15.52 -8.15
C THR A 120 -1.33 16.58 -7.23
N GLN A 121 -1.43 17.84 -7.72
CA GLN A 121 -2.11 18.90 -6.99
C GLN A 121 -3.56 18.50 -6.63
N ALA A 122 -4.29 17.88 -7.56
CA ALA A 122 -5.65 17.39 -7.32
C ALA A 122 -5.72 16.29 -6.26
N GLY A 123 -4.72 15.37 -6.25
CA GLY A 123 -4.60 14.34 -5.22
C GLY A 123 -4.32 14.92 -3.84
N ALA A 124 -3.43 15.89 -3.76
CA ALA A 124 -3.13 16.59 -2.50
C ALA A 124 -4.34 17.36 -1.97
N GLU A 125 -5.07 18.06 -2.83
CA GLU A 125 -6.31 18.76 -2.45
C GLU A 125 -7.42 17.79 -2.01
N TRP A 126 -7.53 16.63 -2.67
CA TRP A 126 -8.47 15.59 -2.25
C TRP A 126 -8.10 15.07 -0.86
N LEU A 127 -6.83 14.77 -0.63
CA LEU A 127 -6.34 14.29 0.67
C LEU A 127 -6.61 15.33 1.77
N ASP A 128 -6.28 16.59 1.51
CA ASP A 128 -6.49 17.70 2.46
C ASP A 128 -7.96 17.85 2.84
N ARG A 129 -8.87 17.90 1.86
CA ARG A 129 -10.32 17.95 2.12
C ARG A 129 -10.81 16.71 2.86
N THR A 130 -10.32 15.55 2.49
CA THR A 130 -10.70 14.28 3.12
C THR A 130 -10.28 14.25 4.58
N LEU A 131 -9.06 14.65 4.90
CA LEU A 131 -8.56 14.71 6.28
C LEU A 131 -9.28 15.79 7.10
N ALA A 132 -9.51 16.96 6.51
CA ALA A 132 -10.22 18.07 7.16
C ALA A 132 -11.68 17.74 7.53
N ALA A 133 -12.32 16.83 6.79
CA ALA A 133 -13.72 16.45 7.05
C ALA A 133 -13.92 15.75 8.40
N VAL A 134 -12.90 15.08 8.94
CA VAL A 134 -12.98 14.36 10.23
C VAL A 134 -11.69 14.57 11.02
N PRO A 135 -11.44 15.78 11.56
CA PRO A 135 -10.16 16.16 12.13
C PRO A 135 -9.83 15.51 13.47
N GLU A 136 -10.85 15.01 14.19
CA GLU A 136 -10.67 14.42 15.52
C GLU A 136 -10.45 12.91 15.50
N LYS A 137 -10.62 12.25 14.34
CA LYS A 137 -10.55 10.79 14.27
C LYS A 137 -9.13 10.35 13.94
N PRO A 138 -8.51 9.49 14.78
CA PRO A 138 -7.21 8.92 14.48
C PRO A 138 -7.20 8.32 13.07
N THR A 139 -6.18 8.65 12.28
CA THR A 139 -6.14 8.29 10.86
C THR A 139 -4.82 7.62 10.50
N ILE A 140 -4.90 6.52 9.75
CA ILE A 140 -3.81 5.96 8.98
C ILE A 140 -3.97 6.43 7.53
N VAL A 141 -2.92 7.02 6.95
CA VAL A 141 -2.87 7.32 5.53
C VAL A 141 -2.02 6.25 4.84
N ALA A 142 -2.56 5.66 3.77
CA ALA A 142 -1.87 4.65 2.98
C ALA A 142 -1.56 5.18 1.58
N LEU A 143 -0.34 4.94 1.10
CA LEU A 143 0.09 5.15 -0.27
C LEU A 143 1.09 4.04 -0.62
N HIS A 144 1.25 3.73 -1.93
CA HIS A 144 2.16 2.65 -2.30
C HIS A 144 3.63 3.07 -2.20
N HIS A 145 4.02 4.18 -2.85
CA HIS A 145 5.40 4.68 -2.84
C HIS A 145 5.71 5.44 -1.54
N PRO A 146 6.85 5.15 -0.88
CA PRO A 146 7.25 5.87 0.34
C PRO A 146 7.46 7.37 0.08
N PRO A 147 6.96 8.26 0.98
CA PRO A 147 7.12 9.71 0.85
C PRO A 147 8.43 10.22 1.47
N PHE A 148 9.47 9.41 1.52
CA PHE A 148 10.80 9.76 2.00
C PHE A 148 11.86 8.92 1.30
N ARG A 149 13.09 9.40 1.25
CA ARG A 149 14.23 8.66 0.68
C ARG A 149 14.69 7.58 1.66
N THR A 150 14.75 6.36 1.16
CA THR A 150 15.20 5.19 1.94
C THR A 150 16.72 5.03 1.92
N HIS A 151 17.41 5.79 1.07
CA HIS A 151 18.82 5.63 0.71
C HIS A 151 19.14 4.29 0.02
N ASP A 152 18.13 3.52 -0.36
CA ASP A 152 18.27 2.46 -1.33
C ASP A 152 18.18 3.09 -2.73
N MET A 153 19.32 3.13 -3.44
CA MET A 153 19.45 3.89 -4.68
C MET A 153 18.47 3.42 -5.77
N LEU A 154 18.15 2.13 -5.81
CA LEU A 154 17.19 1.60 -6.77
C LEU A 154 15.80 2.17 -6.53
N PHE A 155 15.32 2.08 -5.30
CA PHE A 155 13.96 2.49 -4.93
C PHE A 155 13.82 4.00 -4.81
N ASP A 156 14.89 4.71 -4.45
CA ASP A 156 14.88 6.17 -4.46
C ASP A 156 14.77 6.75 -5.88
N ASP A 157 15.31 6.05 -6.90
CA ASP A 157 15.23 6.47 -8.31
C ASP A 157 13.81 6.26 -8.91
N ILE A 158 13.03 5.35 -8.35
CA ILE A 158 11.64 5.05 -8.74
C ILE A 158 10.64 5.40 -7.64
N GLY A 159 11.00 6.34 -6.78
CA GLY A 159 10.22 6.74 -5.60
C GLY A 159 9.02 7.64 -5.90
N LEU A 160 8.57 8.36 -4.90
CA LEU A 160 7.44 9.28 -4.99
C LEU A 160 7.91 10.67 -5.45
N LEU A 161 7.40 11.14 -6.57
CA LEU A 161 7.55 12.52 -7.02
C LEU A 161 6.57 13.43 -6.22
N ASP A 162 7.00 14.68 -6.01
CA ASP A 162 6.26 15.68 -5.23
C ASP A 162 5.90 15.22 -3.80
N ALA A 163 6.79 14.43 -3.18
CA ALA A 163 6.64 13.99 -1.80
C ALA A 163 6.50 15.17 -0.80
N GLU A 164 7.09 16.33 -1.12
CA GLU A 164 6.96 17.54 -0.32
C GLU A 164 5.53 18.08 -0.30
N LEU A 165 4.80 17.94 -1.42
CA LEU A 165 3.38 18.31 -1.48
C LEU A 165 2.55 17.41 -0.54
N PHE A 166 2.80 16.11 -0.55
CA PHE A 166 2.19 15.18 0.41
C PHE A 166 2.54 15.56 1.86
N ALA A 167 3.81 15.82 2.15
CA ALA A 167 4.29 16.20 3.47
C ALA A 167 3.60 17.49 3.97
N SER A 168 3.38 18.44 3.07
CA SER A 168 2.70 19.70 3.40
C SER A 168 1.24 19.51 3.81
N VAL A 169 0.56 18.50 3.22
CA VAL A 169 -0.80 18.11 3.64
C VAL A 169 -0.74 17.46 5.02
N ILE A 170 0.09 16.43 5.20
CA ILE A 170 0.19 15.71 6.48
C ILE A 170 0.52 16.67 7.64
N ALA A 171 1.38 17.67 7.43
CA ALA A 171 1.77 18.64 8.45
C ALA A 171 0.58 19.41 9.06
N ARG A 172 -0.50 19.61 8.28
CA ARG A 172 -1.72 20.31 8.73
C ARG A 172 -2.71 19.44 9.50
N HIS A 173 -2.57 18.11 9.43
CA HIS A 173 -3.55 17.14 9.91
C HIS A 173 -2.99 16.25 11.03
N ARG A 174 -3.00 16.78 12.27
CA ARG A 174 -2.40 16.12 13.45
C ARG A 174 -3.05 14.78 13.82
N GLN A 175 -4.28 14.51 13.36
CA GLN A 175 -4.97 13.24 13.53
C GLN A 175 -4.35 12.10 12.71
N VAL A 176 -3.45 12.38 11.76
CA VAL A 176 -2.69 11.35 11.05
C VAL A 176 -1.63 10.80 12.01
N GLU A 177 -1.92 9.65 12.60
CA GLU A 177 -1.02 8.99 13.57
C GLU A 177 0.04 8.13 12.88
N ARG A 178 -0.21 7.71 11.62
CA ARG A 178 0.69 6.83 10.87
C ARG A 178 0.48 6.97 9.36
N VAL A 179 1.57 6.84 8.63
CA VAL A 179 1.57 6.62 7.18
C VAL A 179 2.11 5.21 6.91
N ILE A 180 1.48 4.47 5.99
CA ILE A 180 1.89 3.11 5.63
C ILE A 180 2.10 2.99 4.12
N CYS A 181 3.16 2.27 3.73
CA CYS A 181 3.61 2.16 2.35
C CYS A 181 4.03 0.71 2.01
N GLY A 182 4.16 0.43 0.71
CA GLY A 182 4.77 -0.76 0.14
C GLY A 182 5.99 -0.43 -0.70
N HIS A 183 6.02 -0.97 -1.94
CA HIS A 183 6.97 -0.69 -3.01
C HIS A 183 8.40 -1.19 -2.78
N HIS A 184 8.93 -1.05 -1.58
CA HIS A 184 10.34 -1.33 -1.26
C HIS A 184 10.61 -2.81 -0.97
N HIS A 185 9.58 -3.63 -0.80
CA HIS A 185 9.64 -5.06 -0.46
C HIS A 185 10.38 -5.37 0.85
N ARG A 186 10.73 -4.37 1.66
CA ARG A 186 11.45 -4.50 2.92
C ARG A 186 10.82 -3.62 3.99
N VAL A 187 11.01 -4.01 5.23
CA VAL A 187 10.65 -3.13 6.34
C VAL A 187 11.62 -1.96 6.40
N ALA A 188 11.08 -0.77 6.33
CA ALA A 188 11.80 0.45 6.65
C ALA A 188 10.89 1.41 7.44
N VAL A 189 11.51 2.25 8.24
CA VAL A 189 10.81 3.24 9.06
C VAL A 189 11.38 4.62 8.77
N GLY A 190 10.51 5.55 8.49
CA GLY A 190 10.84 6.95 8.27
C GLY A 190 9.85 7.86 8.94
N GLN A 191 9.83 9.11 8.51
CA GLN A 191 8.92 10.13 9.04
C GLN A 191 8.54 11.11 7.93
N VAL A 192 7.28 11.52 7.92
CA VAL A 192 6.79 12.63 7.09
C VAL A 192 6.05 13.60 8.00
N ALA A 193 6.53 14.85 8.04
CA ALA A 193 6.08 15.85 9.02
C ALA A 193 6.16 15.30 10.46
N HIS A 194 5.01 15.14 11.14
CA HIS A 194 4.95 14.55 12.48
C HIS A 194 4.64 13.06 12.49
N ALA A 195 4.18 12.51 11.36
CA ALA A 195 3.69 11.14 11.28
C ALA A 195 4.82 10.15 10.99
N PRO A 196 4.97 9.05 11.75
CA PRO A 196 5.86 7.95 11.40
C PRO A 196 5.35 7.28 10.11
N VAL A 197 6.31 6.88 9.26
CA VAL A 197 6.05 6.15 8.03
C VAL A 197 6.60 4.74 8.17
N ILE A 198 5.77 3.75 7.90
CA ILE A 198 6.15 2.33 7.94
C ILE A 198 6.01 1.74 6.55
N ILE A 199 7.08 1.18 6.02
CA ILE A 199 7.06 0.40 4.79
C ILE A 199 6.90 -1.08 5.18
N ALA A 200 5.90 -1.75 4.60
CA ALA A 200 5.71 -3.17 4.80
C ALA A 200 6.66 -4.00 3.92
N PRO A 201 7.06 -5.20 4.36
CA PRO A 201 7.72 -6.14 3.47
C PRO A 201 6.73 -6.65 2.42
N SER A 202 7.27 -7.15 1.31
CA SER A 202 6.47 -7.89 0.32
C SER A 202 6.08 -9.26 0.86
N THR A 203 4.91 -9.74 0.45
CA THR A 203 4.54 -11.15 0.65
C THR A 203 5.14 -12.06 -0.43
N SER A 204 5.68 -11.51 -1.50
CA SER A 204 6.17 -12.25 -2.66
C SER A 204 7.68 -12.53 -2.58
N TRP A 205 8.51 -11.50 -2.49
CA TRP A 205 9.97 -11.62 -2.33
C TRP A 205 10.57 -10.36 -1.71
N VAL A 206 11.78 -10.49 -1.18
CA VAL A 206 12.56 -9.40 -0.60
C VAL A 206 13.77 -9.09 -1.48
N TYR A 207 13.99 -7.82 -1.78
CA TYR A 207 15.19 -7.37 -2.49
C TYR A 207 16.36 -7.11 -1.52
N GLY A 208 17.59 -7.30 -2.02
CA GLY A 208 18.79 -6.82 -1.35
C GLY A 208 18.88 -5.29 -1.44
N LEU A 209 19.58 -4.67 -0.51
CA LEU A 209 19.77 -3.22 -0.51
C LEU A 209 20.77 -2.80 -1.59
N ALA A 210 20.47 -1.73 -2.29
CA ALA A 210 21.34 -1.08 -3.28
C ALA A 210 21.96 0.20 -2.69
N MET A 211 22.93 0.05 -1.79
CA MET A 211 23.51 1.15 -0.99
C MET A 211 24.71 1.86 -1.65
N TYR A 212 25.20 1.35 -2.79
CA TYR A 212 26.42 1.85 -3.41
C TYR A 212 26.17 2.32 -4.85
N PRO A 213 26.81 3.41 -5.29
CA PRO A 213 26.74 3.88 -6.66
C PRO A 213 27.15 2.80 -7.68
N GLY A 214 26.35 2.63 -8.74
CA GLY A 214 26.59 1.63 -9.79
C GLY A 214 25.99 0.25 -9.52
N GLN A 215 25.40 0.00 -8.38
CA GLN A 215 24.59 -1.18 -8.11
C GLN A 215 23.23 -1.01 -8.81
N LYS A 216 23.08 -1.65 -9.99
CA LYS A 216 21.92 -1.44 -10.88
C LYS A 216 20.69 -2.29 -10.55
N ILE A 217 20.86 -3.39 -9.85
CA ILE A 217 19.77 -4.33 -9.52
C ILE A 217 20.03 -4.88 -8.12
N ALA A 218 19.10 -4.66 -7.22
CA ALA A 218 19.09 -5.34 -5.94
C ALA A 218 18.69 -6.80 -6.15
N PRO A 219 19.56 -7.77 -5.88
CA PRO A 219 19.21 -9.18 -6.06
C PRO A 219 18.11 -9.56 -5.07
N LYS A 220 17.22 -10.48 -5.48
CA LYS A 220 16.30 -11.13 -4.54
C LYS A 220 17.10 -11.87 -3.48
N THR A 221 16.69 -11.71 -2.23
CA THR A 221 17.37 -12.37 -1.10
C THR A 221 16.68 -13.67 -0.69
N ALA A 222 17.31 -14.42 0.21
CA ALA A 222 16.70 -15.59 0.86
C ALA A 222 15.86 -15.19 2.11
N GLU A 223 15.71 -13.90 2.38
CA GLU A 223 14.87 -13.42 3.48
C GLU A 223 13.40 -13.81 3.24
N GLN A 224 12.72 -14.16 4.32
CA GLN A 224 11.33 -14.59 4.23
C GLN A 224 10.42 -13.40 3.91
N PRO A 225 9.51 -13.54 2.94
CA PRO A 225 8.41 -12.59 2.75
C PRO A 225 7.56 -12.45 4.00
N GLY A 226 6.88 -11.30 4.15
CA GLY A 226 6.08 -11.05 5.35
C GLY A 226 5.00 -9.99 5.13
N TRP A 227 4.36 -9.60 6.22
CA TRP A 227 3.32 -8.58 6.29
C TRP A 227 3.43 -7.84 7.62
N MET A 228 2.65 -6.78 7.83
CA MET A 228 2.71 -5.96 9.04
C MET A 228 1.39 -5.96 9.80
N LEU A 229 1.47 -6.14 11.12
CA LEU A 229 0.36 -5.90 12.03
C LEU A 229 0.56 -4.53 12.72
N HIS A 230 -0.38 -3.62 12.48
CA HIS A 230 -0.43 -2.34 13.18
C HIS A 230 -1.43 -2.42 14.31
N VAL A 231 -0.95 -2.24 15.54
CA VAL A 231 -1.80 -2.30 16.73
C VAL A 231 -1.86 -0.92 17.35
N ARG A 232 -3.07 -0.38 17.49
CA ARG A 232 -3.28 0.86 18.22
C ARG A 232 -3.48 0.57 19.69
N ALA A 233 -2.73 1.24 20.56
CA ALA A 233 -2.87 1.07 22.00
C ALA A 233 -4.23 1.60 22.50
N GLU A 234 -4.78 1.01 23.54
CA GLU A 234 -6.02 1.49 24.18
C GLU A 234 -5.88 2.92 24.71
N THR A 235 -4.68 3.31 25.12
CA THR A 235 -4.36 4.67 25.60
C THR A 235 -4.18 5.68 24.47
N GLY A 236 -4.32 5.26 23.22
CA GLY A 236 -4.11 6.07 22.01
C GLY A 236 -2.71 5.92 21.42
N GLY A 237 -2.61 6.11 20.09
CA GLY A 237 -1.37 5.99 19.30
C GLY A 237 -1.03 4.56 18.88
N PHE A 238 -0.20 4.46 17.84
CA PHE A 238 0.33 3.21 17.29
C PHE A 238 1.76 2.96 17.75
#